data_c533fbfcd31cd84370ca64373d4c7c41
#
_entry.id   c533fbfcd31cd84370ca64373d4c7c41
#
_cell.length_a   1.000
_cell.length_b   1.000
_cell.length_c   1.000
_cell.angle_alpha   90.00
_cell.angle_beta   90.00
_cell.angle_gamma   90.00
#
_symmetry.space_group_name_H-M   'P 1'
#
loop_
_entity.id
_entity.type
_entity.pdbx_description
1 polymer ?
#
loop_
_entity_poly.entity_id
_entity_poly.type
_entity_poly.pdbx_seq_one_letter_code
_entity_poly.pdbx_strand_id
1 'polypeptide(L)'
;RQVCSLFDVSHMGRLLIEGPDRRKFLQHVLTSNVAALDVNLAQYCIIPNENGGAVDDAYLYMFEEDNYLLVVNAANTEKDLVHLRKALEGFDCTITDISKGWAAIAVQGPKSKEMLTALNGGAQLTEPMKNALGSVSLEGHYAHVAKTGYTGEPLGYEVYVHSEDAEWLWNRLVELGARPAGLGARDTLRMEASLPLYGHEMGTAPDGSEIPVFAVPLAKFAVSFSEQKGDYIGRAALEKQHRCFVKYMDRDFSDMSGLPRKIASIALLDRGVMRAGMEIYQGGKLVGWVTSGTMVPYFKTEGEGLSTVILEASGKRAIGLCYIDNDILEDDTVEVDVRGKRLKAVIPARHMSVGAPPFARPLLYGVEELDHTVGSGDRAPKALELLKKALENHQWRQEQCRSEEHTSELQ
;
A
#
# COMPACT_ATOMS: atom_id res chain seq x y z
N ARG A 1 -6.87 -5.95 -13.70
CA ARG A 1 -7.58 -4.66 -13.70
C ARG A 1 -8.97 -4.71 -14.33
N GLN A 2 -9.25 -5.58 -15.30
CA GLN A 2 -10.55 -5.61 -16.02
C GLN A 2 -11.51 -6.68 -15.49
N VAL A 3 -11.00 -7.75 -14.91
CA VAL A 3 -11.79 -8.90 -14.45
C VAL A 3 -11.47 -9.18 -12.99
N CYS A 4 -10.78 -10.26 -12.74
CA CYS A 4 -10.31 -10.67 -11.43
C CYS A 4 -9.03 -11.48 -11.61
N SER A 5 -8.02 -11.24 -10.80
CA SER A 5 -6.80 -12.04 -10.75
C SER A 5 -6.66 -12.75 -9.42
N LEU A 6 -6.13 -13.97 -9.48
CA LEU A 6 -5.84 -14.80 -8.32
C LEU A 6 -4.33 -14.83 -8.08
N PHE A 7 -3.95 -14.64 -6.83
CA PHE A 7 -2.57 -14.78 -6.37
C PHE A 7 -2.55 -15.75 -5.20
N ASP A 8 -1.76 -16.80 -5.30
CA ASP A 8 -1.42 -17.61 -4.14
C ASP A 8 -0.45 -16.81 -3.25
N VAL A 9 -0.93 -16.43 -2.07
CA VAL A 9 -0.17 -15.71 -1.06
C VAL A 9 0.02 -16.55 0.21
N SER A 10 -0.15 -17.87 0.10
CA SER A 10 -0.01 -18.83 1.20
C SER A 10 1.42 -18.90 1.77
N HIS A 11 2.40 -18.34 1.07
CA HIS A 11 3.77 -18.22 1.56
C HIS A 11 3.96 -17.15 2.66
N MET A 12 3.02 -16.20 2.82
CA MET A 12 3.05 -15.21 3.90
C MET A 12 3.02 -15.90 5.27
N GLY A 13 3.71 -15.35 6.27
CA GLY A 13 3.63 -15.83 7.65
C GLY A 13 2.27 -15.49 8.28
N ARG A 14 1.66 -16.45 9.00
CA ARG A 14 0.40 -16.25 9.74
C ARG A 14 0.62 -16.63 11.19
N LEU A 15 0.75 -15.64 12.04
CA LEU A 15 1.07 -15.76 13.43
C LEU A 15 -0.18 -15.52 14.27
N LEU A 16 -0.64 -16.55 14.97
CA LEU A 16 -1.73 -16.47 15.93
C LEU A 16 -1.17 -16.02 17.28
N ILE A 17 -1.75 -14.95 17.85
CA ILE A 17 -1.34 -14.40 19.15
C ILE A 17 -2.45 -14.62 20.16
N GLU A 18 -2.18 -15.42 21.21
CA GLU A 18 -3.15 -15.84 22.20
C GLU A 18 -2.63 -15.59 23.62
N GLY A 19 -3.52 -15.61 24.59
CA GLY A 19 -3.22 -15.45 26.01
C GLY A 19 -3.78 -14.17 26.62
N PRO A 20 -3.78 -14.04 27.96
CA PRO A 20 -4.38 -12.92 28.67
C PRO A 20 -3.80 -11.54 28.30
N ASP A 21 -2.49 -11.48 28.04
CA ASP A 21 -1.81 -10.22 27.76
C ASP A 21 -1.61 -9.93 26.26
N ARG A 22 -2.22 -10.71 25.34
CA ARG A 22 -2.07 -10.58 23.86
C ARG A 22 -2.27 -9.17 23.34
N ARG A 23 -3.30 -8.45 23.81
CA ARG A 23 -3.56 -7.06 23.39
C ARG A 23 -2.48 -6.10 23.88
N LYS A 24 -2.02 -6.25 25.14
CA LYS A 24 -0.94 -5.44 25.70
C LYS A 24 0.38 -5.69 24.98
N PHE A 25 0.66 -6.97 24.69
CA PHE A 25 1.83 -7.37 23.92
C PHE A 25 1.81 -6.74 22.53
N LEU A 26 0.72 -6.88 21.78
CA LEU A 26 0.57 -6.28 20.45
C LEU A 26 0.64 -4.75 20.48
N GLN A 27 0.11 -4.09 21.54
CA GLN A 27 0.29 -2.67 21.76
C GLN A 27 1.76 -2.29 21.94
N HIS A 28 2.59 -3.15 22.53
CA HIS A 28 4.00 -2.91 22.79
C HIS A 28 4.88 -3.13 21.54
N VAL A 29 4.57 -4.15 20.71
CA VAL A 29 5.46 -4.57 19.60
C VAL A 29 5.04 -4.05 18.22
N LEU A 30 3.85 -3.46 18.07
CA LEU A 30 3.38 -2.88 16.83
C LEU A 30 3.28 -1.36 16.93
N THR A 31 3.31 -0.66 15.82
CA THR A 31 3.18 0.81 15.79
C THR A 31 1.74 1.29 15.80
N SER A 32 0.79 0.47 15.35
CA SER A 32 -0.63 0.80 15.27
C SER A 32 -1.31 0.74 16.65
N ASN A 33 -2.41 1.46 16.82
CA ASN A 33 -3.20 1.39 18.06
C ASN A 33 -4.12 0.16 18.04
N VAL A 34 -3.65 -0.96 18.61
CA VAL A 34 -4.39 -2.22 18.67
C VAL A 34 -5.64 -2.11 19.56
N ALA A 35 -5.64 -1.20 20.55
CA ALA A 35 -6.80 -0.97 21.39
C ALA A 35 -7.99 -0.33 20.64
N ALA A 36 -7.75 0.25 19.47
CA ALA A 36 -8.78 0.79 18.59
C ALA A 36 -9.22 -0.19 17.50
N LEU A 37 -8.68 -1.42 17.49
CA LEU A 37 -9.10 -2.46 16.54
C LEU A 37 -10.32 -3.19 17.08
N ASP A 38 -11.40 -3.19 16.31
CA ASP A 38 -12.64 -3.89 16.62
C ASP A 38 -12.71 -5.25 15.90
N VAL A 39 -13.59 -6.12 16.38
CA VAL A 39 -13.90 -7.42 15.75
C VAL A 39 -14.33 -7.21 14.30
N ASN A 40 -13.92 -8.12 13.45
CA ASN A 40 -14.13 -8.08 11.99
C ASN A 40 -13.45 -6.90 11.30
N LEU A 41 -12.37 -6.39 11.87
CA LEU A 41 -11.51 -5.39 11.24
C LEU A 41 -10.05 -5.85 11.19
N ALA A 42 -9.31 -5.21 10.29
CA ALA A 42 -7.86 -5.35 10.19
C ALA A 42 -7.20 -3.99 10.15
N GLN A 43 -5.95 -3.92 10.56
CA GLN A 43 -5.14 -2.71 10.44
C GLN A 43 -3.74 -3.03 9.90
N TYR A 44 -3.26 -2.15 9.05
CA TYR A 44 -1.87 -2.15 8.63
C TYR A 44 -1.00 -1.62 9.77
N CYS A 45 0.11 -2.28 10.03
CA CYS A 45 1.02 -1.94 11.12
C CYS A 45 2.47 -2.18 10.71
N ILE A 46 3.40 -1.60 11.47
CA ILE A 46 4.82 -1.86 11.37
C ILE A 46 5.26 -2.60 12.63
N ILE A 47 6.13 -3.58 12.49
CA ILE A 47 6.93 -4.17 13.56
C ILE A 47 8.21 -3.33 13.64
N PRO A 48 8.34 -2.39 14.59
CA PRO A 48 9.47 -1.48 14.64
C PRO A 48 10.65 -2.06 15.41
N ASN A 49 11.83 -1.51 15.16
CA ASN A 49 12.96 -1.63 16.08
C ASN A 49 13.12 -0.37 16.95
N GLU A 50 14.03 -0.41 17.91
CA GLU A 50 14.27 0.70 18.85
C GLU A 50 14.75 1.99 18.18
N ASN A 51 15.35 1.90 16.99
CA ASN A 51 15.88 3.04 16.23
C ASN A 51 14.82 3.69 15.31
N GLY A 52 13.59 3.15 15.27
CA GLY A 52 12.52 3.63 14.41
C GLY A 52 12.60 3.15 12.97
N GLY A 53 13.35 2.10 12.70
CA GLY A 53 13.31 1.35 11.46
C GLY A 53 12.27 0.24 11.52
N ALA A 54 11.93 -0.34 10.36
CA ALA A 54 11.02 -1.45 10.27
C ALA A 54 11.80 -2.79 10.37
N VAL A 55 11.41 -3.64 11.30
CA VAL A 55 11.76 -5.07 11.27
C VAL A 55 10.95 -5.74 10.16
N ASP A 56 9.64 -5.44 10.10
CA ASP A 56 8.75 -5.80 9.00
C ASP A 56 7.53 -4.88 8.96
N ASP A 57 6.74 -4.95 7.88
CA ASP A 57 5.38 -4.45 7.84
C ASP A 57 4.38 -5.61 7.82
N ALA A 58 3.23 -5.41 8.44
CA ALA A 58 2.28 -6.49 8.66
C ALA A 58 0.82 -6.01 8.62
N TYR A 59 -0.08 -6.97 8.52
CA TYR A 59 -1.51 -6.76 8.76
C TYR A 59 -1.94 -7.51 10.01
N LEU A 60 -2.57 -6.81 10.95
CA LEU A 60 -3.19 -7.39 12.13
C LEU A 60 -4.69 -7.52 11.90
N TYR A 61 -5.20 -8.74 12.02
CA TYR A 61 -6.61 -9.10 11.88
C TYR A 61 -7.21 -9.47 13.22
N MET A 62 -8.47 -9.10 13.45
CA MET A 62 -9.25 -9.51 14.60
C MET A 62 -10.56 -10.15 14.11
N PHE A 63 -10.55 -11.45 13.83
CA PHE A 63 -11.71 -12.18 13.30
C PHE A 63 -12.80 -12.40 14.35
N GLU A 64 -12.40 -12.60 15.59
CA GLU A 64 -13.26 -12.78 16.75
C GLU A 64 -12.73 -11.95 17.91
N GLU A 65 -13.53 -11.74 18.93
CA GLU A 65 -13.11 -11.00 20.11
C GLU A 65 -11.84 -11.63 20.70
N ASP A 66 -10.81 -10.80 20.81
CA ASP A 66 -9.51 -11.20 21.33
C ASP A 66 -8.77 -12.33 20.56
N ASN A 67 -9.14 -12.58 19.32
CA ASN A 67 -8.43 -13.51 18.43
C ASN A 67 -7.65 -12.71 17.37
N TYR A 68 -6.33 -12.65 17.53
CA TYR A 68 -5.45 -11.84 16.69
C TYR A 68 -4.60 -12.70 15.78
N LEU A 69 -4.73 -12.46 14.47
CA LEU A 69 -3.86 -13.04 13.45
C LEU A 69 -2.96 -11.93 12.86
N LEU A 70 -1.66 -12.07 13.06
CA LEU A 70 -0.66 -11.20 12.46
C LEU A 70 -0.11 -11.84 11.19
N VAL A 71 -0.32 -11.19 10.05
CA VAL A 71 0.18 -11.64 8.74
C VAL A 71 1.42 -10.83 8.39
N VAL A 72 2.55 -11.51 8.23
CA VAL A 72 3.89 -10.96 8.01
C VAL A 72 4.45 -11.37 6.66
N ASN A 73 5.49 -10.67 6.17
CA ASN A 73 6.13 -10.99 4.91
C ASN A 73 6.85 -12.35 4.97
N ALA A 74 6.68 -13.15 3.92
CA ALA A 74 7.18 -14.53 3.87
C ALA A 74 8.68 -14.67 4.17
N ALA A 75 9.50 -13.82 3.56
CA ALA A 75 10.96 -13.84 3.74
C ALA A 75 11.40 -13.42 5.15
N ASN A 76 10.51 -12.76 5.90
CA ASN A 76 10.81 -12.20 7.22
C ASN A 76 10.23 -13.03 8.37
N THR A 77 9.38 -14.02 8.11
CA THR A 77 8.63 -14.77 9.15
C THR A 77 9.52 -15.25 10.30
N GLU A 78 10.67 -15.86 10.02
CA GLU A 78 11.61 -16.32 11.06
C GLU A 78 12.24 -15.16 11.83
N LYS A 79 12.63 -14.11 11.13
CA LYS A 79 13.19 -12.89 11.74
C LYS A 79 12.17 -12.22 12.67
N ASP A 80 10.93 -12.14 12.22
CA ASP A 80 9.83 -11.54 12.98
C ASP A 80 9.51 -12.38 14.22
N LEU A 81 9.45 -13.71 14.08
CA LEU A 81 9.27 -14.62 15.21
C LEU A 81 10.38 -14.47 16.26
N VAL A 82 11.64 -14.32 15.83
CA VAL A 82 12.76 -14.09 16.76
C VAL A 82 12.60 -12.75 17.48
N HIS A 83 12.26 -11.69 16.74
CA HIS A 83 12.05 -10.35 17.30
C HIS A 83 10.87 -10.32 18.28
N LEU A 84 9.72 -10.85 17.88
CA LEU A 84 8.51 -10.88 18.68
C LEU A 84 8.67 -11.75 19.93
N ARG A 85 9.31 -12.93 19.81
CA ARG A 85 9.57 -13.82 20.97
C ARG A 85 10.52 -13.19 21.99
N LYS A 86 11.49 -12.40 21.54
CA LYS A 86 12.36 -11.65 22.45
C LYS A 86 11.56 -10.61 23.25
N ALA A 87 10.54 -10.04 22.67
CA ALA A 87 9.69 -9.03 23.30
C ALA A 87 8.55 -9.63 24.17
N LEU A 88 8.42 -10.98 24.23
CA LEU A 88 7.42 -11.66 25.06
C LEU A 88 7.73 -11.61 26.56
N GLU A 89 8.95 -11.27 26.95
CA GLU A 89 9.33 -11.23 28.36
C GLU A 89 8.41 -10.28 29.14
N GLY A 90 7.76 -10.83 30.19
CA GLY A 90 6.82 -10.09 31.02
C GLY A 90 5.36 -10.09 30.54
N PHE A 91 5.05 -10.77 29.43
CA PHE A 91 3.68 -10.92 28.91
C PHE A 91 3.21 -12.38 28.99
N ASP A 92 2.01 -12.59 29.52
CA ASP A 92 1.35 -13.91 29.49
C ASP A 92 0.60 -14.09 28.17
N CYS A 93 1.38 -14.37 27.11
CA CYS A 93 0.83 -14.68 25.79
C CYS A 93 1.76 -15.63 25.00
N THR A 94 1.23 -16.22 23.94
CA THR A 94 1.91 -17.16 23.05
C THR A 94 1.82 -16.69 21.60
N ILE A 95 2.81 -17.07 20.80
CA ILE A 95 2.84 -16.85 19.36
C ILE A 95 2.96 -18.20 18.67
N THR A 96 1.94 -18.58 17.92
CA THR A 96 1.88 -19.84 17.17
C THR A 96 1.89 -19.55 15.67
N ASP A 97 2.86 -20.10 14.95
CA ASP A 97 2.86 -20.07 13.48
C ASP A 97 1.88 -21.11 12.95
N ILE A 98 0.78 -20.63 12.36
CA ILE A 98 -0.28 -21.45 11.75
C ILE A 98 -0.20 -21.48 10.23
N SER A 99 0.87 -20.99 9.63
CA SER A 99 1.00 -20.83 8.17
C SER A 99 0.79 -22.12 7.38
N LYS A 100 1.14 -23.28 7.94
CA LYS A 100 0.98 -24.58 7.26
C LYS A 100 -0.45 -25.09 7.25
N GLY A 101 -1.26 -24.73 8.24
CA GLY A 101 -2.65 -25.21 8.38
C GLY A 101 -3.67 -24.41 7.56
N TRP A 102 -3.29 -23.24 7.10
CA TRP A 102 -4.15 -22.31 6.37
C TRP A 102 -3.50 -21.87 5.07
N ALA A 103 -4.29 -21.76 4.02
CA ALA A 103 -3.90 -21.13 2.76
C ALA A 103 -4.50 -19.72 2.67
N ALA A 104 -3.87 -18.86 1.88
CA ALA A 104 -4.35 -17.52 1.60
C ALA A 104 -4.34 -17.27 0.09
N ILE A 105 -5.50 -16.93 -0.48
CA ILE A 105 -5.66 -16.61 -1.90
C ILE A 105 -6.14 -15.17 -2.02
N ALA A 106 -5.34 -14.32 -2.67
CA ALA A 106 -5.75 -12.96 -2.98
C ALA A 106 -6.59 -12.94 -4.27
N VAL A 107 -7.82 -12.46 -4.15
CA VAL A 107 -8.85 -12.39 -5.21
C VAL A 107 -9.07 -10.92 -5.52
N GLN A 108 -8.40 -10.42 -6.58
CA GLN A 108 -8.21 -8.98 -6.79
C GLN A 108 -8.76 -8.53 -8.14
N GLY A 109 -9.62 -7.52 -8.14
CA GLY A 109 -10.16 -6.90 -9.35
C GLY A 109 -11.67 -6.65 -9.31
N PRO A 110 -12.23 -5.94 -10.32
CA PRO A 110 -13.62 -5.47 -10.28
C PRO A 110 -14.69 -6.57 -10.16
N LYS A 111 -14.39 -7.80 -10.59
CA LYS A 111 -15.31 -8.93 -10.47
C LYS A 111 -15.09 -9.82 -9.24
N SER A 112 -14.16 -9.48 -8.37
CA SER A 112 -13.83 -10.30 -7.19
C SER A 112 -15.03 -10.48 -6.26
N LYS A 113 -15.80 -9.41 -6.02
CA LYS A 113 -17.00 -9.47 -5.18
C LYS A 113 -18.07 -10.39 -5.76
N GLU A 114 -18.35 -10.27 -7.06
CA GLU A 114 -19.33 -11.09 -7.77
C GLU A 114 -19.00 -12.58 -7.65
N MET A 115 -17.73 -12.95 -7.87
CA MET A 115 -17.27 -14.33 -7.80
C MET A 115 -17.40 -14.91 -6.38
N LEU A 116 -16.94 -14.18 -5.36
CA LEU A 116 -17.07 -14.64 -3.98
C LEU A 116 -18.53 -14.68 -3.50
N THR A 117 -19.38 -13.76 -3.94
CA THR A 117 -20.82 -13.78 -3.67
C THR A 117 -21.48 -15.02 -4.28
N ALA A 118 -21.09 -15.43 -5.50
CA ALA A 118 -21.58 -16.65 -6.11
C ALA A 118 -21.24 -17.89 -5.29
N LEU A 119 -20.00 -18.00 -4.80
CA LEU A 119 -19.57 -19.10 -3.92
C LEU A 119 -20.24 -19.08 -2.53
N ASN A 120 -20.70 -17.91 -2.08
CA ASN A 120 -21.45 -17.75 -0.83
C ASN A 120 -22.98 -17.93 -1.02
N GLY A 121 -23.40 -18.70 -2.03
CA GLY A 121 -24.80 -18.99 -2.30
C GLY A 121 -25.63 -17.76 -2.71
N GLY A 122 -25.01 -16.71 -3.20
CA GLY A 122 -25.63 -15.42 -3.53
C GLY A 122 -25.83 -14.48 -2.35
N ALA A 123 -25.49 -14.89 -1.13
CA ALA A 123 -25.49 -14.00 0.03
C ALA A 123 -24.37 -12.98 -0.09
N GLN A 124 -24.68 -11.72 0.22
CA GLN A 124 -23.67 -10.67 0.21
C GLN A 124 -22.57 -10.97 1.22
N LEU A 125 -21.32 -10.81 0.76
CA LEU A 125 -20.17 -10.79 1.66
C LEU A 125 -20.29 -9.61 2.63
N THR A 126 -19.88 -9.85 3.87
CA THR A 126 -19.80 -8.77 4.85
C THR A 126 -18.85 -7.70 4.33
N GLU A 127 -19.38 -6.51 4.11
CA GLU A 127 -18.62 -5.34 3.76
C GLU A 127 -19.45 -4.07 4.08
N PRO A 128 -18.99 -2.87 3.94
CA PRO A 128 -18.41 -2.29 2.73
C PRO A 128 -17.03 -1.66 2.89
N MET A 129 -16.46 -1.60 4.08
CA MET A 129 -15.27 -0.80 4.32
C MET A 129 -13.98 -1.54 3.97
N LYS A 130 -12.97 -0.79 3.54
CA LYS A 130 -11.60 -1.29 3.47
C LYS A 130 -11.19 -1.82 4.84
N ASN A 131 -10.48 -2.94 4.86
CA ASN A 131 -10.05 -3.66 6.05
C ASN A 131 -11.19 -4.32 6.88
N ALA A 132 -12.40 -4.39 6.37
CA ALA A 132 -13.43 -5.23 6.95
C ALA A 132 -13.19 -6.70 6.61
N LEU A 133 -13.57 -7.59 7.51
CA LEU A 133 -13.47 -9.03 7.34
C LEU A 133 -14.73 -9.73 7.83
N GLY A 134 -14.85 -11.00 7.51
CA GLY A 134 -15.93 -11.85 7.98
C GLY A 134 -15.63 -13.33 7.74
N SER A 135 -16.31 -14.17 8.50
CA SER A 135 -16.30 -15.60 8.33
C SER A 135 -17.52 -16.02 7.51
N VAL A 136 -17.31 -16.85 6.51
CA VAL A 136 -18.35 -17.27 5.56
C VAL A 136 -18.23 -18.76 5.24
N SER A 137 -19.28 -19.33 4.65
CA SER A 137 -19.24 -20.67 4.09
C SER A 137 -19.32 -20.58 2.58
N LEU A 138 -18.23 -20.85 1.89
CA LEU A 138 -18.14 -20.86 0.45
C LEU A 138 -18.46 -22.29 -0.06
N GLU A 139 -19.63 -22.53 -0.63
CA GLU A 139 -20.10 -23.86 -1.07
C GLU A 139 -19.91 -24.97 -0.02
N GLY A 140 -20.03 -24.63 1.28
CA GLY A 140 -19.85 -25.56 2.40
C GLY A 140 -18.47 -25.54 3.05
N HIS A 141 -17.48 -24.91 2.45
CA HIS A 141 -16.13 -24.76 2.99
C HIS A 141 -16.02 -23.50 3.85
N TYR A 142 -15.47 -23.62 5.05
CA TYR A 142 -15.28 -22.50 5.95
C TYR A 142 -14.15 -21.60 5.45
N ALA A 143 -14.39 -20.30 5.42
CA ALA A 143 -13.42 -19.31 4.99
C ALA A 143 -13.52 -18.02 5.80
N HIS A 144 -12.37 -17.39 6.03
CA HIS A 144 -12.32 -15.98 6.40
C HIS A 144 -12.05 -15.14 5.15
N VAL A 145 -12.83 -14.08 4.97
CA VAL A 145 -12.71 -13.17 3.83
C VAL A 145 -12.42 -11.78 4.35
N ALA A 146 -11.26 -11.24 4.00
CA ALA A 146 -10.83 -9.90 4.34
C ALA A 146 -10.87 -8.99 3.11
N LYS A 147 -11.41 -7.77 3.23
CA LYS A 147 -11.36 -6.76 2.16
C LYS A 147 -10.02 -6.04 2.19
N THR A 148 -8.98 -6.78 1.90
CA THR A 148 -7.60 -6.36 1.85
C THR A 148 -6.97 -6.72 0.51
N GLY A 149 -5.77 -6.24 0.25
CA GLY A 149 -5.03 -6.56 -0.96
C GLY A 149 -3.87 -5.61 -1.21
N TYR A 150 -2.97 -6.05 -2.08
CA TYR A 150 -1.69 -5.40 -2.38
C TYR A 150 -1.55 -5.07 -3.87
N THR A 151 -2.66 -4.69 -4.52
CA THR A 151 -2.72 -4.46 -5.97
C THR A 151 -3.17 -3.05 -6.34
N GLY A 152 -3.61 -2.25 -5.35
CA GLY A 152 -4.23 -0.95 -5.61
C GLY A 152 -5.63 -1.04 -6.20
N GLU A 153 -6.22 -2.25 -6.31
CA GLU A 153 -7.62 -2.40 -6.70
C GLU A 153 -8.55 -2.07 -5.53
N PRO A 154 -9.58 -1.25 -5.73
CA PRO A 154 -10.57 -0.94 -4.69
C PRO A 154 -11.42 -2.16 -4.30
N LEU A 155 -11.68 -3.05 -5.27
CA LEU A 155 -12.33 -4.32 -5.05
C LEU A 155 -11.27 -5.42 -5.08
N GLY A 156 -10.97 -5.92 -3.89
CA GLY A 156 -10.01 -6.99 -3.69
C GLY A 156 -10.23 -7.61 -2.32
N TYR A 157 -10.02 -8.91 -2.26
CA TYR A 157 -10.17 -9.70 -1.06
C TYR A 157 -8.99 -10.61 -0.89
N GLU A 158 -8.69 -10.95 0.36
CA GLU A 158 -7.81 -12.05 0.72
C GLU A 158 -8.66 -13.08 1.44
N VAL A 159 -8.67 -14.30 0.91
CA VAL A 159 -9.50 -15.41 1.37
C VAL A 159 -8.59 -16.43 2.05
N TYR A 160 -8.86 -16.69 3.31
CA TYR A 160 -8.16 -17.66 4.12
C TYR A 160 -9.03 -18.90 4.27
N VAL A 161 -8.50 -20.06 3.88
CA VAL A 161 -9.15 -21.37 3.98
C VAL A 161 -8.19 -22.38 4.58
N HIS A 162 -8.70 -23.50 5.09
CA HIS A 162 -7.83 -24.62 5.46
C HIS A 162 -7.00 -25.06 4.24
N SER A 163 -5.77 -25.49 4.47
CA SER A 163 -4.82 -25.84 3.39
C SER A 163 -5.38 -26.91 2.44
N GLU A 164 -6.19 -27.83 2.97
CA GLU A 164 -6.87 -28.89 2.19
C GLU A 164 -7.93 -28.35 1.22
N ASP A 165 -8.49 -27.17 1.49
CA ASP A 165 -9.50 -26.51 0.64
C ASP A 165 -8.91 -25.57 -0.40
N ALA A 166 -7.59 -25.33 -0.36
CA ALA A 166 -6.94 -24.34 -1.22
C ALA A 166 -7.07 -24.64 -2.71
N GLU A 167 -6.86 -25.90 -3.10
CA GLU A 167 -6.99 -26.35 -4.49
C GLU A 167 -8.43 -26.24 -4.99
N TRP A 168 -9.40 -26.62 -4.16
CA TRP A 168 -10.82 -26.46 -4.46
C TRP A 168 -11.15 -24.99 -4.72
N LEU A 169 -10.81 -24.08 -3.79
CA LEU A 169 -11.13 -22.66 -3.92
C LEU A 169 -10.49 -22.04 -5.17
N TRP A 170 -9.23 -22.39 -5.45
CA TRP A 170 -8.51 -21.91 -6.61
C TRP A 170 -9.22 -22.32 -7.92
N ASN A 171 -9.55 -23.61 -8.04
CA ASN A 171 -10.18 -24.15 -9.25
C ASN A 171 -11.58 -23.56 -9.45
N ARG A 172 -12.37 -23.42 -8.38
CA ARG A 172 -13.70 -22.82 -8.46
C ARG A 172 -13.66 -21.36 -8.93
N LEU A 173 -12.72 -20.58 -8.43
CA LEU A 173 -12.55 -19.18 -8.86
C LEU A 173 -12.08 -19.10 -10.33
N VAL A 174 -11.23 -20.02 -10.79
CA VAL A 174 -10.82 -20.12 -12.21
C VAL A 174 -12.01 -20.47 -13.09
N GLU A 175 -12.86 -21.42 -12.71
CA GLU A 175 -14.10 -21.78 -13.41
C GLU A 175 -15.07 -20.59 -13.52
N LEU A 176 -15.13 -19.72 -12.51
CA LEU A 176 -15.90 -18.47 -12.54
C LEU A 176 -15.26 -17.37 -13.41
N GLY A 177 -14.10 -17.64 -14.02
CA GLY A 177 -13.42 -16.74 -14.95
C GLY A 177 -12.33 -15.86 -14.33
N ALA A 178 -11.92 -16.13 -13.10
CA ALA A 178 -10.75 -15.48 -12.53
C ALA A 178 -9.45 -15.95 -13.22
N ARG A 179 -8.47 -15.09 -13.31
CA ARG A 179 -7.20 -15.37 -14.00
C ARG A 179 -6.07 -15.60 -13.01
N PRO A 180 -5.43 -16.78 -13.03
CA PRO A 180 -4.20 -17.01 -12.28
C PRO A 180 -3.12 -15.98 -12.62
N ALA A 181 -2.45 -15.45 -11.61
CA ALA A 181 -1.40 -14.47 -11.76
C ALA A 181 -0.24 -14.78 -10.80
N GLY A 182 1.00 -14.62 -11.28
CA GLY A 182 2.18 -14.89 -10.49
C GLY A 182 2.71 -13.68 -9.74
N LEU A 183 3.76 -13.88 -8.94
CA LEU A 183 4.39 -12.84 -8.11
C LEU A 183 4.93 -11.66 -8.93
N GLY A 184 5.39 -11.89 -10.16
CA GLY A 184 5.82 -10.80 -11.05
C GLY A 184 4.68 -9.83 -11.41
N ALA A 185 3.45 -10.35 -11.63
CA ALA A 185 2.27 -9.52 -11.83
C ALA A 185 1.88 -8.79 -10.54
N ARG A 186 1.98 -9.46 -9.38
CA ARG A 186 1.73 -8.83 -8.07
C ARG A 186 2.69 -7.66 -7.82
N ASP A 187 3.99 -7.85 -8.09
CA ASP A 187 5.01 -6.81 -7.94
C ASP A 187 4.77 -5.62 -8.89
N THR A 188 4.38 -5.88 -10.13
CA THR A 188 4.01 -4.84 -11.09
C THR A 188 2.81 -4.03 -10.61
N LEU A 189 1.75 -4.69 -10.17
CA LEU A 189 0.50 -4.05 -9.72
C LEU A 189 0.71 -3.19 -8.46
N ARG A 190 1.51 -3.66 -7.49
CA ARG A 190 1.81 -2.89 -6.30
C ARG A 190 2.62 -1.63 -6.63
N MET A 191 3.59 -1.72 -7.59
CA MET A 191 4.37 -0.56 -8.04
C MET A 191 3.51 0.47 -8.77
N GLU A 192 2.58 0.04 -9.63
CA GLU A 192 1.59 0.93 -10.24
C GLU A 192 0.77 1.68 -9.18
N ALA A 193 0.45 1.02 -8.06
CA ALA A 193 -0.27 1.59 -6.94
C ALA A 193 0.62 2.36 -5.95
N SER A 194 1.94 2.42 -6.20
CA SER A 194 2.94 3.03 -5.33
C SER A 194 2.96 2.42 -3.91
N LEU A 195 2.65 1.12 -3.81
CA LEU A 195 2.67 0.40 -2.53
C LEU A 195 4.10 -0.10 -2.23
N PRO A 196 4.62 0.17 -1.03
CA PRO A 196 5.96 -0.24 -0.63
C PRO A 196 6.05 -1.75 -0.43
N LEU A 197 7.24 -2.30 -0.57
CA LEU A 197 7.58 -3.68 -0.25
C LEU A 197 8.77 -3.68 0.71
N TYR A 198 8.68 -4.46 1.80
CA TYR A 198 9.82 -4.66 2.68
C TYR A 198 11.02 -5.28 1.94
N GLY A 199 12.22 -4.81 2.27
CA GLY A 199 13.46 -5.16 1.55
C GLY A 199 13.74 -4.29 0.32
N HIS A 200 12.81 -3.40 -0.03
CA HIS A 200 12.96 -2.43 -1.11
C HIS A 200 12.71 -1.00 -0.62
N GLU A 201 11.52 -0.69 -0.18
CA GLU A 201 11.10 0.64 0.31
C GLU A 201 11.16 0.75 1.84
N MET A 202 11.34 -0.35 2.54
CA MET A 202 11.58 -0.45 3.99
C MET A 202 12.75 -1.41 4.25
N GLY A 203 13.38 -1.29 5.41
CA GLY A 203 14.57 -2.04 5.79
C GLY A 203 15.84 -1.22 5.53
N THR A 204 16.77 -1.74 4.73
CA THR A 204 18.11 -1.14 4.52
C THR A 204 18.23 -0.53 3.14
N ALA A 205 18.70 0.71 3.07
CA ALA A 205 19.02 1.41 1.83
C ALA A 205 20.32 0.88 1.18
N PRO A 206 20.59 1.16 -0.11
CA PRO A 206 21.80 0.70 -0.80
C PRO A 206 23.12 1.15 -0.17
N ASP A 207 23.13 2.26 0.58
CA ASP A 207 24.29 2.76 1.33
C ASP A 207 24.49 2.09 2.69
N GLY A 208 23.65 1.11 3.03
CA GLY A 208 23.68 0.39 4.30
C GLY A 208 22.97 1.09 5.45
N SER A 209 22.45 2.30 5.25
CA SER A 209 21.64 3.00 6.24
C SER A 209 20.25 2.37 6.36
N GLU A 210 19.63 2.52 7.52
CA GLU A 210 18.25 2.08 7.73
C GLU A 210 17.28 3.11 7.13
N ILE A 211 16.28 2.63 6.38
CA ILE A 211 15.23 3.50 5.84
C ILE A 211 14.25 3.82 6.97
N PRO A 212 14.08 5.12 7.33
CA PRO A 212 13.14 5.53 8.35
C PRO A 212 11.70 5.12 8.00
N VAL A 213 10.91 4.68 8.97
CA VAL A 213 9.51 4.27 8.74
C VAL A 213 8.69 5.38 8.09
N PHE A 214 8.88 6.63 8.52
CA PHE A 214 8.18 7.78 7.94
C PHE A 214 8.69 8.22 6.56
N ALA A 215 9.75 7.59 6.02
CA ALA A 215 10.09 7.75 4.61
C ALA A 215 8.99 7.20 3.69
N VAL A 216 8.22 6.23 4.18
CA VAL A 216 7.12 5.61 3.46
C VAL A 216 5.82 6.39 3.72
N PRO A 217 5.11 6.87 2.67
CA PRO A 217 3.89 7.67 2.84
C PRO A 217 2.75 6.97 3.60
N LEU A 218 2.74 5.62 3.62
CA LEU A 218 1.75 4.83 4.36
C LEU A 218 1.97 4.82 5.88
N ALA A 219 3.14 5.19 6.36
CA ALA A 219 3.46 5.22 7.80
C ALA A 219 2.47 6.03 8.62
N LYS A 220 1.96 7.14 8.06
CA LYS A 220 0.93 7.98 8.72
C LYS A 220 -0.36 7.25 9.07
N PHE A 221 -0.63 6.10 8.44
CA PHE A 221 -1.80 5.26 8.73
C PHE A 221 -1.45 4.06 9.62
N ALA A 222 -0.17 3.71 9.72
CA ALA A 222 0.33 2.56 10.47
C ALA A 222 0.89 2.91 11.84
N VAL A 223 1.28 4.17 12.05
CA VAL A 223 1.94 4.62 13.29
C VAL A 223 1.00 5.52 14.09
N SER A 224 0.75 5.15 15.33
CA SER A 224 -0.11 5.91 16.25
C SER A 224 0.71 6.50 17.40
N PHE A 225 0.47 7.77 17.69
CA PHE A 225 1.00 8.47 18.86
C PHE A 225 -0.11 8.88 19.85
N SER A 226 -1.31 8.30 19.68
CA SER A 226 -2.43 8.59 20.59
C SER A 226 -2.10 8.19 22.03
N GLU A 227 -2.78 8.82 22.98
CA GLU A 227 -2.63 8.50 24.40
C GLU A 227 -3.03 7.04 24.69
N GLN A 228 -4.11 6.55 24.06
CA GLN A 228 -4.58 5.17 24.17
C GLN A 228 -3.56 4.14 23.69
N LYS A 229 -2.72 4.51 22.69
CA LYS A 229 -1.63 3.65 22.20
C LYS A 229 -0.56 3.42 23.27
N GLY A 230 -0.23 4.41 24.05
CA GLY A 230 0.79 4.32 25.07
C GLY A 230 2.20 4.19 24.49
N ASP A 231 3.11 3.63 25.27
CA ASP A 231 4.49 3.41 24.86
C ASP A 231 4.66 2.08 24.12
N TYR A 232 5.62 2.05 23.19
CA TYR A 232 5.94 0.87 22.37
C TYR A 232 7.37 0.95 21.83
N ILE A 233 7.89 -0.17 21.34
CA ILE A 233 9.26 -0.27 20.79
C ILE A 233 9.46 0.80 19.71
N GLY A 234 10.52 1.60 19.84
CA GLY A 234 10.92 2.63 18.87
C GLY A 234 10.10 3.92 18.87
N ARG A 235 9.11 4.09 19.78
CA ARG A 235 8.21 5.27 19.81
C ARG A 235 8.98 6.59 19.75
N ALA A 236 10.00 6.78 20.59
CA ALA A 236 10.75 8.05 20.65
C ALA A 236 11.47 8.38 19.33
N ALA A 237 12.02 7.37 18.66
CA ALA A 237 12.64 7.52 17.35
C ALA A 237 11.60 7.84 16.27
N LEU A 238 10.45 7.17 16.28
CA LEU A 238 9.34 7.42 15.36
C LEU A 238 8.73 8.81 15.56
N GLU A 239 8.64 9.32 16.80
CA GLU A 239 8.21 10.70 17.07
C GLU A 239 9.17 11.73 16.47
N LYS A 240 10.49 11.46 16.50
CA LYS A 240 11.49 12.30 15.83
C LYS A 240 11.28 12.30 14.32
N GLN A 241 11.09 11.12 13.72
CA GLN A 241 10.79 11.01 12.29
C GLN A 241 9.47 11.71 11.92
N HIS A 242 8.44 11.56 12.74
CA HIS A 242 7.13 12.19 12.51
C HIS A 242 7.22 13.72 12.53
N ARG A 243 8.01 14.31 13.43
CA ARG A 243 8.25 15.76 13.42
C ARG A 243 8.87 16.21 12.09
N CYS A 244 9.84 15.48 11.57
CA CYS A 244 10.41 15.78 10.24
C CYS A 244 9.38 15.55 9.13
N PHE A 245 8.53 14.50 9.23
CA PHE A 245 7.46 14.25 8.26
C PHE A 245 6.45 15.39 8.22
N VAL A 246 6.04 15.96 9.37
CA VAL A 246 5.15 17.13 9.41
C VAL A 246 5.80 18.33 8.72
N LYS A 247 7.08 18.62 9.03
CA LYS A 247 7.83 19.68 8.33
C LYS A 247 7.86 19.46 6.82
N TYR A 248 8.15 18.21 6.38
CA TYR A 248 8.13 17.85 4.97
C TYR A 248 6.75 18.16 4.31
N MET A 249 5.64 17.82 5.00
CA MET A 249 4.29 18.12 4.50
C MET A 249 4.04 19.62 4.35
N ASP A 250 4.64 20.44 5.22
CA ASP A 250 4.59 21.91 5.18
C ASP A 250 5.66 22.52 4.24
N ARG A 251 6.43 21.67 3.53
CA ARG A 251 7.55 22.07 2.66
C ARG A 251 8.66 22.83 3.40
N ASP A 252 8.81 22.60 4.68
CA ASP A 252 9.94 23.05 5.50
C ASP A 252 11.01 21.93 5.53
N PHE A 253 12.08 22.13 4.80
CA PHE A 253 13.20 21.19 4.73
C PHE A 253 14.33 21.53 5.72
N SER A 254 14.11 22.45 6.65
CA SER A 254 15.04 22.73 7.74
C SER A 254 15.11 21.56 8.71
N ASP A 255 16.30 21.10 9.06
CA ASP A 255 16.51 19.97 9.98
C ASP A 255 15.68 18.73 9.66
N MET A 256 16.05 18.06 8.59
CA MET A 256 15.50 16.76 8.17
C MET A 256 16.34 15.57 8.69
N SER A 257 17.07 15.75 9.81
CA SER A 257 18.00 14.72 10.33
C SER A 257 17.34 13.40 10.73
N GLY A 258 16.05 13.42 11.10
CA GLY A 258 15.26 12.23 11.40
C GLY A 258 14.60 11.59 10.17
N LEU A 259 14.60 12.30 9.05
CA LEU A 259 13.97 11.85 7.79
C LEU A 259 14.75 12.46 6.61
N PRO A 260 15.95 11.96 6.30
CA PRO A 260 16.81 12.59 5.29
C PRO A 260 16.26 12.45 3.86
N ARG A 261 15.51 11.39 3.59
CA ARG A 261 14.92 11.06 2.30
C ARG A 261 13.52 10.49 2.46
N LYS A 262 12.79 10.42 1.36
CA LYS A 262 11.44 9.84 1.26
C LYS A 262 11.35 8.80 0.17
N ILE A 263 10.35 7.93 0.26
CA ILE A 263 9.95 7.06 -0.83
C ILE A 263 8.98 7.83 -1.74
N ALA A 264 9.31 7.86 -3.02
CA ALA A 264 8.54 8.52 -4.06
C ALA A 264 8.37 7.62 -5.29
N SER A 265 7.37 7.91 -6.11
CA SER A 265 7.22 7.29 -7.43
C SER A 265 8.24 7.87 -8.40
N ILE A 266 8.75 7.05 -9.33
CA ILE A 266 9.67 7.49 -10.39
C ILE A 266 9.31 6.82 -11.71
N ALA A 267 9.42 7.55 -12.82
CA ALA A 267 9.15 7.01 -14.14
C ALA A 267 10.19 7.53 -15.15
N LEU A 268 10.75 6.61 -15.97
CA LEU A 268 11.66 7.01 -17.05
C LEU A 268 10.90 7.74 -18.16
N LEU A 269 11.49 8.80 -18.66
CA LEU A 269 11.09 9.49 -19.86
C LEU A 269 11.80 8.89 -21.10
N ASP A 270 13.05 8.51 -20.94
CA ASP A 270 13.85 7.87 -21.98
C ASP A 270 13.59 6.35 -22.03
N ARG A 271 13.95 5.73 -23.17
CA ARG A 271 13.91 4.27 -23.32
C ARG A 271 14.96 3.62 -22.42
N GLY A 272 14.48 2.78 -21.49
CA GLY A 272 15.33 2.06 -20.55
C GLY A 272 14.54 1.23 -19.58
N VAL A 273 15.22 0.56 -18.67
CA VAL A 273 14.61 -0.24 -17.60
C VAL A 273 15.31 0.10 -16.30
N MET A 274 14.57 0.60 -15.33
CA MET A 274 15.07 0.82 -13.97
C MET A 274 15.12 -0.49 -13.19
N ARG A 275 16.08 -0.57 -12.27
CA ARG A 275 16.20 -1.67 -11.29
C ARG A 275 16.63 -1.10 -9.95
N ALA A 276 16.35 -1.85 -8.88
CA ALA A 276 16.80 -1.51 -7.53
C ALA A 276 18.32 -1.27 -7.50
N GLY A 277 18.74 -0.29 -6.70
CA GLY A 277 20.14 0.11 -6.52
C GLY A 277 20.69 1.07 -7.57
N MET A 278 19.96 1.38 -8.65
CA MET A 278 20.39 2.41 -9.61
C MET A 278 20.35 3.79 -8.97
N GLU A 279 21.44 4.55 -9.17
CA GLU A 279 21.61 5.90 -8.60
C GLU A 279 20.76 6.93 -9.34
N ILE A 280 20.26 7.91 -8.60
CA ILE A 280 19.45 9.03 -9.11
C ILE A 280 20.21 10.33 -8.89
N TYR A 281 20.24 11.17 -9.92
CA TYR A 281 20.95 12.43 -9.91
C TYR A 281 20.05 13.59 -10.32
N GLN A 282 20.35 14.76 -9.75
CA GLN A 282 19.80 16.04 -10.22
C GLN A 282 20.91 17.07 -10.25
N GLY A 283 21.11 17.71 -11.41
CA GLY A 283 22.19 18.70 -11.58
C GLY A 283 23.59 18.12 -11.33
N GLY A 284 23.80 16.83 -11.55
CA GLY A 284 25.06 16.13 -11.30
C GLY A 284 25.28 15.68 -9.83
N LYS A 285 24.41 16.07 -8.90
CA LYS A 285 24.43 15.63 -7.49
C LYS A 285 23.68 14.31 -7.35
N LEU A 286 24.23 13.34 -6.63
CA LEU A 286 23.52 12.13 -6.19
C LEU A 286 22.43 12.53 -5.21
N VAL A 287 21.17 12.23 -5.53
CA VAL A 287 19.99 12.59 -4.71
C VAL A 287 19.21 11.37 -4.20
N GLY A 288 19.57 10.16 -4.59
CA GLY A 288 18.91 8.94 -4.12
C GLY A 288 19.15 7.72 -4.99
N TRP A 289 18.31 6.72 -4.79
CA TRP A 289 18.38 5.43 -5.49
C TRP A 289 17.00 4.92 -5.85
N VAL A 290 16.91 4.19 -6.96
CA VAL A 290 15.75 3.38 -7.29
C VAL A 290 15.67 2.23 -6.29
N THR A 291 14.52 2.05 -5.65
CA THR A 291 14.28 0.95 -4.70
C THR A 291 13.58 -0.22 -5.40
N SER A 292 12.66 0.07 -6.32
CA SER A 292 11.98 -0.91 -7.15
C SER A 292 11.80 -0.38 -8.56
N GLY A 293 11.86 -1.25 -9.57
CA GLY A 293 11.67 -0.81 -10.95
C GLY A 293 11.30 -1.93 -11.90
N THR A 294 10.34 -1.67 -12.78
CA THR A 294 9.84 -2.62 -13.77
C THR A 294 9.35 -1.91 -15.04
N MET A 295 9.17 -2.71 -16.09
CA MET A 295 8.53 -2.25 -17.33
C MET A 295 7.07 -2.67 -17.32
N VAL A 296 6.15 -1.71 -17.43
CA VAL A 296 4.71 -1.97 -17.42
C VAL A 296 4.07 -1.56 -18.74
N PRO A 297 3.02 -2.27 -19.19
CA PRO A 297 2.16 -1.75 -20.23
C PRO A 297 1.34 -0.58 -19.66
N TYR A 298 1.12 0.44 -20.47
CA TYR A 298 0.07 1.44 -20.22
C TYR A 298 -0.89 1.44 -21.41
N PHE A 299 -2.16 1.68 -21.12
CA PHE A 299 -3.19 1.72 -22.15
C PHE A 299 -3.55 3.17 -22.44
N LYS A 300 -3.76 3.48 -23.72
CA LYS A 300 -4.38 4.75 -24.11
C LYS A 300 -5.83 4.75 -23.65
N THR A 301 -6.34 5.91 -23.30
CA THR A 301 -7.71 6.07 -22.80
C THR A 301 -8.41 7.18 -23.56
N GLU A 302 -9.74 7.12 -23.63
CA GLU A 302 -10.63 8.20 -24.04
C GLU A 302 -11.57 8.57 -22.89
N GLY A 303 -12.04 9.81 -22.86
CA GLY A 303 -12.93 10.32 -21.82
C GLY A 303 -12.17 10.81 -20.58
N GLU A 304 -12.93 11.39 -19.65
CA GLU A 304 -12.42 11.94 -18.40
C GLU A 304 -13.19 11.38 -17.18
N GLY A 305 -12.50 11.28 -16.05
CA GLY A 305 -13.09 10.81 -14.79
C GLY A 305 -13.75 9.44 -14.92
N LEU A 306 -15.01 9.34 -14.52
CA LEU A 306 -15.77 8.08 -14.53
C LEU A 306 -16.15 7.61 -15.95
N SER A 307 -16.09 8.47 -16.96
CA SER A 307 -16.33 8.11 -18.36
C SER A 307 -15.08 7.60 -19.09
N THR A 308 -13.94 7.51 -18.42
CA THR A 308 -12.70 7.01 -18.99
C THR A 308 -12.84 5.57 -19.47
N VAL A 309 -12.51 5.31 -20.72
CA VAL A 309 -12.53 4.00 -21.35
C VAL A 309 -11.12 3.61 -21.79
N ILE A 310 -10.69 2.38 -21.52
CA ILE A 310 -9.42 1.84 -21.98
C ILE A 310 -9.55 1.45 -23.45
N LEU A 311 -8.62 1.95 -24.27
CA LEU A 311 -8.48 1.58 -25.69
C LEU A 311 -7.63 0.31 -25.85
N GLU A 312 -7.68 -0.34 -27.01
CA GLU A 312 -6.79 -1.44 -27.35
C GLU A 312 -5.32 -1.00 -27.55
N ALA A 313 -5.13 0.28 -27.89
CA ALA A 313 -3.79 0.83 -28.06
C ALA A 313 -3.02 0.87 -26.75
N SER A 314 -1.81 0.32 -26.74
CA SER A 314 -0.93 0.28 -25.56
C SER A 314 0.50 0.68 -25.90
N GLY A 315 1.21 1.15 -24.90
CA GLY A 315 2.65 1.39 -24.92
C GLY A 315 3.34 0.66 -23.78
N LYS A 316 4.66 0.85 -23.63
CA LYS A 316 5.44 0.33 -22.51
C LYS A 316 6.18 1.48 -21.83
N ARG A 317 6.22 1.45 -20.51
CA ARG A 317 6.88 2.46 -19.70
C ARG A 317 7.62 1.81 -18.54
N ALA A 318 8.82 2.31 -18.23
CA ALA A 318 9.52 1.94 -17.01
C ALA A 318 9.03 2.83 -15.86
N ILE A 319 8.48 2.20 -14.84
CA ILE A 319 8.08 2.82 -13.58
C ILE A 319 8.81 2.19 -12.42
N GLY A 320 8.83 2.87 -11.29
CA GLY A 320 9.42 2.37 -10.05
C GLY A 320 9.08 3.20 -8.85
N LEU A 321 9.70 2.82 -7.74
CA LEU A 321 9.79 3.61 -6.53
C LEU A 321 11.26 3.96 -6.28
N CYS A 322 11.49 5.04 -5.55
CA CYS A 322 12.83 5.51 -5.22
C CYS A 322 12.90 6.05 -3.79
N TYR A 323 14.08 5.95 -3.18
CA TYR A 323 14.42 6.61 -1.93
C TYR A 323 15.26 7.84 -2.27
N ILE A 324 14.69 9.05 -2.10
CA ILE A 324 15.20 10.28 -2.70
C ILE A 324 15.16 11.45 -1.71
N ASP A 325 16.08 12.41 -1.87
CA ASP A 325 16.17 13.61 -1.03
C ASP A 325 14.82 14.33 -0.95
N ASN A 326 14.46 14.87 0.21
CA ASN A 326 13.12 15.43 0.47
C ASN A 326 12.80 16.69 -0.33
N ASP A 327 13.83 17.46 -0.73
CA ASP A 327 13.70 18.67 -1.55
C ASP A 327 13.39 18.40 -3.03
N ILE A 328 13.53 17.14 -3.47
CA ILE A 328 13.05 16.72 -4.80
C ILE A 328 11.53 16.56 -4.74
N LEU A 329 10.82 17.39 -5.48
CA LEU A 329 9.37 17.48 -5.43
C LEU A 329 8.68 16.70 -6.56
N GLU A 330 7.35 16.61 -6.46
CA GLU A 330 6.52 16.10 -7.54
C GLU A 330 6.72 16.95 -8.81
N ASP A 331 6.76 16.29 -9.95
CA ASP A 331 7.05 16.83 -11.28
C ASP A 331 8.50 17.24 -11.53
N ASP A 332 9.39 17.13 -10.55
CA ASP A 332 10.81 17.36 -10.79
C ASP A 332 11.38 16.32 -11.74
N THR A 333 12.27 16.80 -12.63
CA THR A 333 13.04 15.96 -13.53
C THR A 333 14.37 15.59 -12.87
N VAL A 334 14.69 14.31 -12.94
CA VAL A 334 15.94 13.72 -12.44
C VAL A 334 16.57 12.82 -13.51
N GLU A 335 17.75 12.31 -13.25
CA GLU A 335 18.44 11.38 -14.11
C GLU A 335 18.73 10.08 -13.37
N VAL A 336 18.41 8.93 -13.98
CA VAL A 336 18.74 7.61 -13.45
C VAL A 336 19.97 7.08 -14.17
N ASP A 337 20.96 6.62 -13.42
CA ASP A 337 22.13 5.94 -14.00
C ASP A 337 21.77 4.50 -14.36
N VAL A 338 21.60 4.26 -15.65
CA VAL A 338 21.34 2.94 -16.20
C VAL A 338 22.60 2.43 -16.91
N ARG A 339 23.43 1.69 -16.16
CA ARG A 339 24.68 1.12 -16.68
C ARG A 339 25.64 2.17 -17.25
N GLY A 340 25.84 3.27 -16.54
CA GLY A 340 26.71 4.38 -16.93
C GLY A 340 26.11 5.38 -17.92
N LYS A 341 24.83 5.22 -18.26
CA LYS A 341 24.09 6.18 -19.08
C LYS A 341 23.03 6.89 -18.23
N ARG A 342 23.06 8.22 -18.22
CA ARG A 342 22.06 9.05 -17.56
C ARG A 342 20.79 9.10 -18.40
N LEU A 343 19.70 8.52 -17.92
CA LEU A 343 18.40 8.55 -18.54
C LEU A 343 17.48 9.51 -17.80
N LYS A 344 16.77 10.35 -18.52
CA LYS A 344 15.80 11.28 -17.93
C LYS A 344 14.65 10.53 -17.29
N ALA A 345 14.24 10.97 -16.11
CA ALA A 345 13.11 10.47 -15.35
C ALA A 345 12.35 11.63 -14.69
N VAL A 346 11.14 11.38 -14.27
CA VAL A 346 10.29 12.32 -13.55
C VAL A 346 9.81 11.68 -12.25
N ILE A 347 9.54 12.51 -11.25
CA ILE A 347 8.94 12.13 -9.97
C ILE A 347 7.43 12.41 -10.02
N PRO A 348 6.58 11.46 -10.47
CA PRO A 348 5.14 11.71 -10.51
C PRO A 348 4.55 11.60 -9.10
N ALA A 349 3.48 12.35 -8.83
CA ALA A 349 2.71 12.24 -7.58
C ALA A 349 2.22 10.79 -7.36
N ARG A 350 1.86 10.12 -8.44
CA ARG A 350 1.44 8.71 -8.48
C ARG A 350 1.50 8.18 -9.91
N HIS A 351 1.54 6.86 -10.06
CA HIS A 351 1.52 6.24 -11.38
C HIS A 351 0.10 6.04 -11.95
N MET A 352 -0.92 5.94 -11.09
CA MET A 352 -2.29 5.65 -11.49
C MET A 352 -3.22 6.84 -11.23
N SER A 353 -4.15 7.09 -12.17
CA SER A 353 -5.24 8.03 -11.96
C SER A 353 -6.19 7.55 -10.85
N VAL A 354 -6.63 8.47 -9.99
CA VAL A 354 -7.64 8.17 -8.95
C VAL A 354 -9.06 8.52 -9.40
N GLY A 355 -9.21 9.36 -10.40
CA GLY A 355 -10.52 9.82 -10.89
C GLY A 355 -11.24 8.84 -11.82
N ALA A 356 -10.54 7.80 -12.33
CA ALA A 356 -11.11 6.80 -13.22
C ALA A 356 -11.69 5.61 -12.46
N PRO A 357 -12.67 4.89 -13.03
CA PRO A 357 -13.13 3.61 -12.50
C PRO A 357 -11.95 2.63 -12.32
N PRO A 358 -12.03 1.66 -11.39
CA PRO A 358 -10.93 0.73 -11.13
C PRO A 358 -10.40 0.02 -12.37
N PHE A 359 -11.31 -0.42 -13.26
CA PHE A 359 -10.96 -1.12 -14.51
C PHE A 359 -10.37 -0.20 -15.59
N ALA A 360 -10.51 1.12 -15.45
CA ALA A 360 -10.02 2.13 -16.38
C ALA A 360 -8.97 3.06 -15.76
N ARG A 361 -8.30 2.64 -14.68
CA ARG A 361 -7.19 3.41 -14.09
C ARG A 361 -5.94 3.31 -14.95
N PRO A 362 -5.69 4.28 -15.82
CA PRO A 362 -4.46 4.32 -16.61
C PRO A 362 -3.29 4.75 -15.74
N LEU A 363 -2.09 4.45 -16.18
CA LEU A 363 -0.92 5.17 -15.70
C LEU A 363 -1.09 6.65 -16.05
N LEU A 364 -0.80 7.54 -15.09
CA LEU A 364 -1.06 8.99 -15.23
C LEU A 364 -0.34 9.64 -16.41
N TYR A 365 0.82 9.08 -16.78
CA TYR A 365 1.63 9.65 -17.82
C TYR A 365 1.95 8.61 -18.88
N GLY A 366 1.43 8.79 -20.08
CA GLY A 366 2.01 8.20 -21.29
C GLY A 366 3.35 8.89 -21.58
N VAL A 367 4.28 8.20 -22.21
CA VAL A 367 5.59 8.76 -22.58
C VAL A 367 5.41 10.00 -23.49
N GLU A 368 4.38 10.02 -24.31
CA GLU A 368 4.04 11.11 -25.22
C GLU A 368 3.51 12.37 -24.52
N GLU A 369 2.82 12.22 -23.39
CA GLU A 369 2.28 13.33 -22.59
C GLU A 369 3.36 14.03 -21.74
N LEU A 370 4.42 13.32 -21.39
CA LEU A 370 5.53 13.86 -20.61
C LEU A 370 6.46 14.76 -21.44
N ASP A 371 6.62 14.49 -22.74
CA ASP A 371 7.41 15.32 -23.64
C ASP A 371 6.81 16.72 -23.79
N HIS A 372 5.48 16.86 -23.63
CA HIS A 372 4.78 18.17 -23.72
C HIS A 372 4.78 18.94 -22.39
N THR A 373 4.98 18.28 -21.25
CA THR A 373 4.93 18.95 -19.93
C THR A 373 6.29 19.39 -19.41
N VAL A 374 7.37 18.80 -19.86
CA VAL A 374 8.74 19.05 -19.35
C VAL A 374 9.37 20.33 -19.93
N GLY A 375 8.77 20.96 -20.95
CA GLY A 375 9.33 22.12 -21.66
C GLY A 375 8.67 23.46 -21.42
N SER A 376 7.50 23.54 -20.77
CA SER A 376 6.77 24.83 -20.62
C SER A 376 6.81 25.34 -19.18
N GLY A 377 7.41 26.52 -19.00
CA GLY A 377 7.39 27.28 -17.74
C GLY A 377 6.00 27.78 -17.30
N ASP A 378 4.91 27.27 -17.91
CA ASP A 378 3.52 27.71 -17.70
C ASP A 378 2.73 26.85 -16.69
N ARG A 379 3.40 26.10 -15.80
CA ARG A 379 2.73 25.21 -14.84
C ARG A 379 1.99 25.92 -13.70
N ALA A 380 2.47 27.06 -13.28
CA ALA A 380 1.86 27.82 -12.17
C ALA A 380 0.40 28.23 -12.43
N PRO A 381 0.00 28.72 -13.63
CA PRO A 381 -1.40 29.07 -13.90
C PRO A 381 -2.35 27.87 -13.88
N LYS A 382 -1.94 26.73 -14.44
CA LYS A 382 -2.78 25.53 -14.54
C LYS A 382 -2.97 24.81 -13.20
N ALA A 383 -1.92 24.76 -12.38
CA ALA A 383 -1.99 24.26 -11.01
C ALA A 383 -2.86 25.16 -10.13
N LEU A 384 -2.76 26.48 -10.30
CA LEU A 384 -3.58 27.46 -9.59
C LEU A 384 -5.06 27.37 -10.01
N GLU A 385 -5.37 27.12 -11.27
CA GLU A 385 -6.72 26.92 -11.78
C GLU A 385 -7.35 25.63 -11.24
N LEU A 386 -6.58 24.53 -11.19
CA LEU A 386 -7.02 23.27 -10.59
C LEU A 386 -7.23 23.41 -9.08
N LEU A 387 -6.38 24.18 -8.39
CA LEU A 387 -6.54 24.46 -6.97
C LEU A 387 -7.78 25.32 -6.70
N LYS A 388 -8.06 26.32 -7.52
CA LYS A 388 -9.27 27.12 -7.44
C LYS A 388 -10.53 26.28 -7.65
N LYS A 389 -10.58 25.44 -8.69
CA LYS A 389 -11.68 24.48 -8.91
C LYS A 389 -11.86 23.49 -7.76
N ALA A 390 -10.76 23.01 -7.16
CA ALA A 390 -10.83 22.12 -6.00
C ALA A 390 -11.38 22.82 -4.75
N LEU A 391 -11.02 24.10 -4.54
CA LEU A 391 -11.53 24.93 -3.45
C LEU A 391 -13.01 25.29 -3.66
N GLU A 392 -13.43 25.64 -4.87
CA GLU A 392 -14.84 25.89 -5.21
C GLU A 392 -15.69 24.64 -4.99
N ASN A 393 -15.22 23.46 -5.41
CA ASN A 393 -15.89 22.19 -5.15
C ASN A 393 -15.96 21.83 -3.65
N HIS A 394 -14.95 22.22 -2.86
CA HIS A 394 -14.93 21.99 -1.42
C HIS A 394 -15.91 22.93 -0.70
N GLN A 395 -15.98 24.18 -1.09
CA GLN A 395 -16.95 25.17 -0.58
C GLN A 395 -18.38 24.75 -0.91
N TRP A 396 -18.65 24.31 -2.15
CA TRP A 396 -19.95 23.80 -2.56
C TRP A 396 -20.39 22.59 -1.73
N ARG A 397 -19.49 21.64 -1.43
CA ARG A 397 -19.79 20.49 -0.57
C ARG A 397 -20.08 20.89 0.87
N GLN A 398 -19.38 21.89 1.42
CA GLN A 398 -19.65 22.40 2.76
C GLN A 398 -21.01 23.12 2.85
N GLU A 399 -21.41 23.83 1.79
CA GLU A 399 -22.72 24.46 1.69
C GLU A 399 -23.86 23.44 1.58
N GLN A 400 -23.67 22.36 0.82
CA GLN A 400 -24.62 21.25 0.74
C GLN A 400 -24.79 20.52 2.08
N CYS A 401 -23.72 20.20 2.79
CA CYS A 401 -23.80 19.58 4.11
C CYS A 401 -24.54 20.48 5.14
N ARG A 402 -24.31 21.79 5.11
CA ARG A 402 -25.04 22.74 5.97
C ARG A 402 -26.52 22.87 5.63
N SER A 403 -26.90 22.73 4.35
CA SER A 403 -28.31 22.76 3.94
C SER A 403 -29.06 21.48 4.32
N GLU A 404 -28.38 20.33 4.37
CA GLU A 404 -28.96 19.05 4.82
C GLU A 404 -29.12 18.98 6.34
N GLU A 405 -28.21 19.57 7.12
CA GLU A 405 -28.36 19.70 8.58
C GLU A 405 -29.53 20.60 8.93
N HIS A 406 -29.78 21.69 8.21
CA HIS A 406 -30.94 22.58 8.45
C HIS A 406 -32.29 21.97 8.06
N THR A 407 -32.30 20.99 7.15
CA THR A 407 -33.54 20.31 6.75
C THR A 407 -33.92 19.18 7.72
N SER A 408 -32.97 18.64 8.48
CA SER A 408 -33.20 17.59 9.46
C SER A 408 -33.69 18.13 10.85
N GLU A 409 -33.48 19.42 11.12
CA GLU A 409 -33.99 20.08 12.34
C GLU A 409 -35.45 20.60 12.21
N LEU A 410 -36.07 20.48 11.04
CA LEU A 410 -37.44 20.94 10.74
C LEU A 410 -38.42 19.78 10.45
N GLN A 411 -38.04 18.55 10.71
CA GLN A 411 -38.90 17.37 10.75
C GLN A 411 -38.90 16.72 12.15
#